data_1ed35b5e703a0fff0e85f576ccfba8c0
#
_entry.id   1ed35b5e703a0fff0e85f576ccfba8c0
#
_cell.length_a   1.000
_cell.length_b   1.000
_cell.length_c   1.000
_cell.angle_alpha   90.00
_cell.angle_beta   90.00
_cell.angle_gamma   90.00
#
_symmetry.space_group_name_H-M   'P 1'
#
loop_
_entity.id
_entity.type
_entity.pdbx_description
1 polymer ?
#
loop_
_entity_poly.entity_id
_entity_poly.type
_entity_poly.pdbx_seq_one_letter_code
_entity_poly.pdbx_strand_id
1 'polypeptide(L)'
;RAWGMGNCSDNDWHRSIKEGHRCPALVERVLVAILSACNETELIKLHACTPEILKRALIDFNDNERLMRLWVKTKLAACKRDEALDVLRHLIRKQQRFYLWKELADITPDKELKLSALCKAILLQPRDKFLGKVHFMLGTLLKELGMLAEAQAQVNAFAETYRRNHWTPTPEMQALANEMPPNTVACADMWAFYNAHLQAANNFLYPPCTETNKH
;
A
#
# COMPACT_ATOMS: atom_id res chain seq x y z
N ARG A 1 2.50 -27.85 -24.04
CA ARG A 1 3.74 -27.80 -23.20
C ARG A 1 3.63 -26.54 -22.36
N ALA A 2 3.63 -26.68 -21.03
CA ALA A 2 3.68 -25.52 -20.15
C ALA A 2 5.02 -24.79 -20.38
N TRP A 3 4.95 -23.52 -20.70
CA TRP A 3 6.13 -22.68 -20.80
C TRP A 3 6.69 -22.46 -19.38
N GLY A 4 7.86 -23.05 -19.11
CA GLY A 4 8.52 -22.91 -17.81
C GLY A 4 9.47 -21.74 -17.81
N MET A 5 9.48 -20.95 -16.74
CA MET A 5 10.35 -19.78 -16.59
C MET A 5 11.86 -20.12 -16.65
N GLY A 6 12.24 -21.40 -16.45
CA GLY A 6 13.60 -21.89 -16.69
C GLY A 6 14.04 -21.91 -18.16
N ASN A 7 13.12 -21.66 -19.10
CA ASN A 7 13.40 -21.60 -20.53
C ASN A 7 13.57 -20.17 -21.06
N CYS A 8 13.64 -19.16 -20.19
CA CYS A 8 13.89 -17.78 -20.60
C CYS A 8 15.33 -17.63 -21.06
N SER A 9 15.51 -17.11 -22.26
CA SER A 9 16.81 -16.67 -22.75
C SER A 9 17.21 -15.34 -22.13
N ASP A 10 18.49 -14.98 -22.17
CA ASP A 10 18.91 -13.67 -21.67
C ASP A 10 18.23 -12.51 -22.41
N ASN A 11 17.91 -12.66 -23.69
CA ASN A 11 17.15 -11.66 -24.44
C ASN A 11 15.75 -11.38 -23.87
N ASP A 12 15.11 -12.37 -23.24
CA ASP A 12 13.79 -12.22 -22.64
C ASP A 12 13.80 -11.32 -21.39
N TRP A 13 15.00 -11.09 -20.83
CA TRP A 13 15.22 -10.18 -19.69
C TRP A 13 15.53 -8.76 -20.11
N HIS A 14 15.75 -8.49 -21.41
CA HIS A 14 16.09 -7.16 -21.88
C HIS A 14 14.85 -6.38 -22.33
N ARG A 15 14.77 -5.13 -21.87
CA ARG A 15 13.79 -4.15 -22.36
C ARG A 15 14.23 -3.65 -23.73
N SER A 16 13.28 -3.47 -24.64
CA SER A 16 13.53 -2.92 -25.97
C SER A 16 12.98 -1.50 -26.10
N ILE A 17 13.44 -0.78 -27.11
CA ILE A 17 12.87 0.51 -27.50
C ILE A 17 12.20 0.31 -28.87
N LYS A 18 10.90 0.61 -28.96
CA LYS A 18 10.15 0.60 -30.22
C LYS A 18 9.51 1.97 -30.41
N GLU A 19 9.77 2.59 -31.55
CA GLU A 19 9.21 3.92 -31.88
C GLU A 19 9.43 4.97 -30.78
N GLY A 20 10.59 4.96 -30.13
CA GLY A 20 10.92 5.86 -29.02
C GLY A 20 10.31 5.49 -27.67
N HIS A 21 9.48 4.45 -27.58
CA HIS A 21 8.87 3.97 -26.36
C HIS A 21 9.61 2.78 -25.77
N ARG A 22 9.83 2.81 -24.45
CA ARG A 22 10.44 1.71 -23.69
C ARG A 22 9.44 0.57 -23.55
N CYS A 23 9.71 -0.56 -24.16
CA CYS A 23 8.89 -1.76 -24.06
C CYS A 23 9.40 -2.65 -22.92
N PRO A 24 8.51 -3.12 -22.03
CA PRO A 24 8.89 -4.04 -20.96
C PRO A 24 9.47 -5.35 -21.52
N ALA A 25 10.42 -5.94 -20.80
CA ALA A 25 10.98 -7.25 -21.09
C ALA A 25 9.89 -8.34 -21.08
N LEU A 26 10.10 -9.43 -21.83
CA LEU A 26 9.13 -10.54 -21.84
C LEU A 26 8.95 -11.11 -20.45
N VAL A 27 10.03 -11.38 -19.72
CA VAL A 27 9.99 -11.89 -18.34
C VAL A 27 9.22 -10.95 -17.41
N GLU A 28 9.44 -9.63 -17.51
CA GLU A 28 8.74 -8.61 -16.73
C GLU A 28 7.21 -8.69 -16.94
N ARG A 29 6.77 -8.78 -18.20
CA ARG A 29 5.35 -8.91 -18.56
C ARG A 29 4.73 -10.19 -18.06
N VAL A 30 5.43 -11.31 -18.23
CA VAL A 30 4.98 -12.65 -17.81
C VAL A 30 4.84 -12.70 -16.29
N LEU A 31 5.83 -12.19 -15.54
CA LEU A 31 5.77 -12.13 -14.08
C LEU A 31 4.57 -11.29 -13.60
N VAL A 32 4.36 -10.12 -14.18
CA VAL A 32 3.21 -9.28 -13.84
C VAL A 32 1.91 -10.02 -14.12
N ALA A 33 1.78 -10.73 -15.24
CA ALA A 33 0.59 -11.48 -15.59
C ALA A 33 0.34 -12.64 -14.60
N ILE A 34 1.36 -13.46 -14.32
CA ILE A 34 1.27 -14.60 -13.41
C ILE A 34 0.91 -14.13 -11.99
N LEU A 35 1.70 -13.21 -11.42
CA LEU A 35 1.48 -12.71 -10.07
C LEU A 35 0.12 -12.01 -9.90
N SER A 36 -0.40 -11.37 -10.97
CA SER A 36 -1.72 -10.73 -10.93
C SER A 36 -2.86 -11.74 -10.95
N ALA A 37 -2.67 -12.91 -11.56
CA ALA A 37 -3.67 -13.95 -11.68
C ALA A 37 -3.68 -14.93 -10.48
N CYS A 38 -2.57 -15.06 -9.75
CA CYS A 38 -2.43 -15.98 -8.64
C CYS A 38 -3.28 -15.57 -7.42
N ASN A 39 -3.94 -16.54 -6.82
CA ASN A 39 -4.49 -16.44 -5.48
C ASN A 39 -3.38 -16.59 -4.41
N GLU A 40 -3.72 -16.46 -3.13
CA GLU A 40 -2.76 -16.51 -2.03
C GLU A 40 -1.98 -17.85 -1.96
N THR A 41 -2.67 -18.98 -2.10
CA THR A 41 -2.05 -20.31 -2.09
C THR A 41 -1.07 -20.49 -3.25
N GLU A 42 -1.42 -19.99 -4.42
CA GLU A 42 -0.56 -20.02 -5.61
C GLU A 42 0.65 -19.12 -5.47
N LEU A 43 0.50 -17.94 -4.83
CA LEU A 43 1.62 -17.03 -4.51
C LEU A 43 2.63 -17.70 -3.56
N ILE A 44 2.16 -18.44 -2.54
CA ILE A 44 3.01 -19.18 -1.63
C ILE A 44 3.82 -20.24 -2.41
N LYS A 45 3.16 -21.02 -3.26
CA LYS A 45 3.81 -22.04 -4.09
C LYS A 45 4.84 -21.42 -5.04
N LEU A 46 4.47 -20.34 -5.71
CA LEU A 46 5.35 -19.63 -6.63
C LEU A 46 6.59 -19.08 -5.93
N HIS A 47 6.43 -18.52 -4.74
CA HIS A 47 7.54 -18.02 -3.92
C HIS A 47 8.52 -19.15 -3.56
N ALA A 48 8.01 -20.35 -3.27
CA ALA A 48 8.83 -21.51 -2.93
C ALA A 48 9.55 -22.13 -4.15
N CYS A 49 8.89 -22.16 -5.31
CA CYS A 49 9.39 -22.86 -6.50
C CYS A 49 10.33 -22.03 -7.40
N THR A 50 10.28 -20.68 -7.33
CA THR A 50 11.03 -19.81 -8.25
C THR A 50 11.76 -18.64 -7.56
N PRO A 51 12.45 -18.86 -6.41
CA PRO A 51 13.01 -17.78 -5.63
C PRO A 51 14.07 -16.98 -6.41
N GLU A 52 14.91 -17.64 -7.19
CA GLU A 52 16.03 -16.99 -7.90
C GLU A 52 15.52 -16.10 -9.06
N ILE A 53 14.53 -16.56 -9.81
CA ILE A 53 13.92 -15.79 -10.89
C ILE A 53 13.26 -14.54 -10.34
N LEU A 54 12.54 -14.67 -9.23
CA LEU A 54 11.87 -13.55 -8.56
C LEU A 54 12.89 -12.56 -7.98
N LYS A 55 13.99 -13.03 -7.40
CA LYS A 55 15.09 -12.17 -6.92
C LYS A 55 15.73 -11.39 -8.07
N ARG A 56 16.10 -12.07 -9.17
CA ARG A 56 16.64 -11.42 -10.36
C ARG A 56 15.70 -10.35 -10.91
N ALA A 57 14.41 -10.68 -11.03
CA ALA A 57 13.40 -9.74 -11.52
C ALA A 57 13.26 -8.49 -10.66
N LEU A 58 13.41 -8.62 -9.33
CA LEU A 58 13.38 -7.48 -8.41
C LEU A 58 14.59 -6.57 -8.58
N ILE A 59 15.74 -7.11 -8.97
CA ILE A 59 16.93 -6.33 -9.25
C ILE A 59 16.81 -5.65 -10.61
N ASP A 60 16.48 -6.42 -11.66
CA ASP A 60 16.48 -5.95 -13.04
C ASP A 60 15.31 -5.00 -13.35
N PHE A 61 14.17 -5.20 -12.67
CA PHE A 61 12.92 -4.44 -12.89
C PHE A 61 12.46 -3.67 -11.66
N ASN A 62 13.37 -3.21 -10.82
CA ASN A 62 13.07 -2.49 -9.57
C ASN A 62 12.33 -1.16 -9.76
N ASP A 63 12.25 -0.68 -10.98
CA ASP A 63 11.48 0.50 -11.41
C ASP A 63 10.06 0.17 -11.86
N ASN A 64 9.70 -1.12 -12.02
CA ASN A 64 8.33 -1.54 -12.29
C ASN A 64 7.50 -1.57 -11.00
N GLU A 65 6.78 -0.48 -10.74
CA GLU A 65 5.93 -0.35 -9.55
C GLU A 65 4.93 -1.51 -9.42
N ARG A 66 4.27 -1.90 -10.53
CA ARG A 66 3.26 -2.96 -10.49
C ARG A 66 3.87 -4.30 -10.07
N LEU A 67 5.04 -4.65 -10.62
CA LEU A 67 5.76 -5.87 -10.25
C LEU A 67 6.17 -5.84 -8.78
N MET A 68 6.69 -4.73 -8.30
CA MET A 68 7.11 -4.56 -6.91
C MET A 68 5.92 -4.66 -5.93
N ARG A 69 4.77 -4.09 -6.26
CA ARG A 69 3.54 -4.21 -5.44
C ARG A 69 2.99 -5.64 -5.42
N LEU A 70 3.07 -6.37 -6.54
CA LEU A 70 2.71 -7.79 -6.58
C LEU A 70 3.69 -8.63 -5.75
N TRP A 71 4.95 -8.23 -5.71
CA TRP A 71 5.96 -8.84 -4.84
C TRP A 71 5.66 -8.64 -3.36
N VAL A 72 5.22 -7.44 -2.95
CA VAL A 72 4.71 -7.20 -1.58
C VAL A 72 3.62 -8.21 -1.22
N LYS A 73 2.63 -8.42 -2.10
CA LYS A 73 1.57 -9.44 -1.87
C LYS A 73 2.14 -10.85 -1.73
N THR A 74 3.11 -11.21 -2.57
CA THR A 74 3.75 -12.52 -2.52
C THR A 74 4.49 -12.74 -1.19
N LYS A 75 5.20 -11.72 -0.69
CA LYS A 75 5.85 -11.77 0.62
C LYS A 75 4.86 -11.91 1.76
N LEU A 76 3.74 -11.18 1.70
CA LEU A 76 2.67 -11.30 2.71
C LEU A 76 2.05 -12.70 2.72
N ALA A 77 1.74 -13.26 1.56
CA ALA A 77 1.24 -14.61 1.44
C ALA A 77 2.22 -15.66 2.02
N ALA A 78 3.53 -15.42 1.88
CA ALA A 78 4.58 -16.27 2.48
C ALA A 78 4.87 -15.94 3.96
N CYS A 79 4.03 -15.17 4.64
CA CYS A 79 4.21 -14.74 6.04
C CYS A 79 5.50 -13.93 6.31
N LYS A 80 6.07 -13.31 5.26
CA LYS A 80 7.31 -12.52 5.33
C LYS A 80 7.00 -11.02 5.38
N ARG A 81 6.31 -10.59 6.45
CA ARG A 81 5.82 -9.22 6.58
C ARG A 81 6.94 -8.18 6.57
N ASP A 82 8.04 -8.42 7.28
CA ASP A 82 9.14 -7.47 7.35
C ASP A 82 9.80 -7.24 5.98
N GLU A 83 10.00 -8.33 5.22
CA GLU A 83 10.49 -8.22 3.84
C GLU A 83 9.50 -7.47 2.93
N ALA A 84 8.18 -7.63 3.14
CA ALA A 84 7.15 -6.87 2.43
C ALA A 84 7.20 -5.37 2.77
N LEU A 85 7.40 -5.05 4.04
CA LEU A 85 7.55 -3.66 4.50
C LEU A 85 8.79 -3.01 3.91
N ASP A 86 9.93 -3.72 3.80
CA ASP A 86 11.15 -3.20 3.18
C ASP A 86 10.97 -2.89 1.69
N VAL A 87 10.30 -3.78 0.96
CA VAL A 87 9.96 -3.54 -0.47
C VAL A 87 9.07 -2.31 -0.59
N LEU A 88 8.05 -2.19 0.26
CA LEU A 88 7.12 -1.07 0.23
C LEU A 88 7.80 0.25 0.61
N ARG A 89 8.71 0.23 1.61
CA ARG A 89 9.56 1.38 1.98
C ARG A 89 10.37 1.87 0.78
N HIS A 90 10.99 0.96 0.03
CA HIS A 90 11.74 1.29 -1.17
C HIS A 90 10.85 1.94 -2.24
N LEU A 91 9.65 1.40 -2.49
CA LEU A 91 8.69 1.98 -3.42
C LEU A 91 8.26 3.39 -3.00
N ILE A 92 7.91 3.58 -1.73
CA ILE A 92 7.46 4.87 -1.21
C ILE A 92 8.57 5.93 -1.31
N ARG A 93 9.83 5.55 -1.05
CA ARG A 93 10.98 6.46 -1.24
C ARG A 93 11.12 6.94 -2.69
N LYS A 94 10.88 6.07 -3.65
CA LYS A 94 10.95 6.41 -5.08
C LYS A 94 9.74 7.20 -5.57
N GLN A 95 8.55 6.88 -5.02
CA GLN A 95 7.28 7.39 -5.53
C GLN A 95 6.33 7.69 -4.36
N GLN A 96 6.17 8.97 -4.04
CA GLN A 96 5.26 9.44 -2.98
C GLN A 96 3.79 9.37 -3.45
N ARG A 97 3.26 8.15 -3.63
CA ARG A 97 1.88 7.93 -4.07
C ARG A 97 0.98 7.56 -2.90
N PHE A 98 -0.22 8.15 -2.83
CA PHE A 98 -1.17 7.93 -1.72
C PHE A 98 -1.53 6.45 -1.52
N TYR A 99 -1.68 5.68 -2.59
CA TYR A 99 -2.06 4.27 -2.52
C TYR A 99 -0.93 3.38 -1.95
N LEU A 100 0.34 3.77 -2.08
CA LEU A 100 1.44 3.05 -1.43
C LEU A 100 1.42 3.25 0.09
N TRP A 101 1.10 4.45 0.55
CA TRP A 101 0.89 4.73 1.96
C TRP A 101 -0.34 4.00 2.52
N LYS A 102 -1.42 3.92 1.72
CA LYS A 102 -2.56 3.09 2.07
C LYS A 102 -2.19 1.61 2.19
N GLU A 103 -1.39 1.06 1.25
CA GLU A 103 -0.89 -0.31 1.33
C GLU A 103 -0.01 -0.53 2.56
N LEU A 104 0.81 0.44 2.95
CA LEU A 104 1.55 0.39 4.21
C LEU A 104 0.62 0.29 5.42
N ALA A 105 -0.43 1.09 5.45
CA ALA A 105 -1.43 1.04 6.51
C ALA A 105 -2.21 -0.29 6.55
N ASP A 106 -2.41 -0.94 5.40
CA ASP A 106 -3.07 -2.26 5.33
C ASP A 106 -2.22 -3.36 5.98
N ILE A 107 -0.88 -3.29 5.85
CA ILE A 107 0.01 -4.39 6.24
C ILE A 107 0.73 -4.20 7.56
N THR A 108 0.87 -2.97 8.04
CA THR A 108 1.55 -2.71 9.32
C THR A 108 0.65 -3.06 10.51
N PRO A 109 1.17 -3.79 11.52
CA PRO A 109 0.48 -4.02 12.78
C PRO A 109 0.58 -2.84 13.74
N ASP A 110 1.56 -1.97 13.53
CA ASP A 110 1.81 -0.80 14.37
C ASP A 110 0.73 0.27 14.12
N LYS A 111 -0.06 0.57 15.15
CA LYS A 111 -1.18 1.52 15.07
C LYS A 111 -0.71 2.96 14.85
N GLU A 112 0.43 3.35 15.39
CA GLU A 112 1.00 4.70 15.19
C GLU A 112 1.47 4.88 13.74
N LEU A 113 2.21 3.92 13.21
CA LEU A 113 2.62 3.92 11.80
C LEU A 113 1.40 3.86 10.87
N LYS A 114 0.38 3.07 11.20
CA LYS A 114 -0.87 2.98 10.43
C LYS A 114 -1.59 4.32 10.39
N LEU A 115 -1.75 4.99 11.53
CA LEU A 115 -2.32 6.33 11.62
C LEU A 115 -1.56 7.32 10.75
N SER A 116 -0.24 7.36 10.94
CA SER A 116 0.66 8.25 10.22
C SER A 116 0.62 8.02 8.70
N ALA A 117 0.59 6.76 8.25
CA ALA A 117 0.51 6.40 6.85
C ALA A 117 -0.82 6.82 6.20
N LEU A 118 -1.96 6.65 6.90
CA LEU A 118 -3.27 7.09 6.42
C LEU A 118 -3.36 8.62 6.34
N CYS A 119 -2.86 9.34 7.34
CA CYS A 119 -2.75 10.80 7.29
C CYS A 119 -1.91 11.26 6.10
N LYS A 120 -0.75 10.62 5.87
CA LYS A 120 0.12 10.92 4.72
C LYS A 120 -0.57 10.65 3.40
N ALA A 121 -1.33 9.55 3.28
CA ALA A 121 -2.09 9.23 2.08
C ALA A 121 -3.11 10.32 1.72
N ILE A 122 -3.82 10.86 2.72
CA ILE A 122 -4.79 11.94 2.52
C ILE A 122 -4.10 13.22 2.04
N LEU A 123 -3.00 13.61 2.69
CA LEU A 123 -2.26 14.82 2.32
C LEU A 123 -1.65 14.77 0.92
N LEU A 124 -1.35 13.57 0.39
CA LEU A 124 -0.79 13.39 -0.95
C LEU A 124 -1.81 13.36 -2.07
N GLN A 125 -3.11 13.18 -1.76
CA GLN A 125 -4.14 13.03 -2.78
C GLN A 125 -5.16 14.17 -2.71
N PRO A 126 -5.13 15.11 -3.67
CA PRO A 126 -6.05 16.25 -3.67
C PRO A 126 -7.47 15.90 -4.14
N ARG A 127 -7.71 14.70 -4.66
CA ARG A 127 -9.00 14.29 -5.23
C ARG A 127 -9.72 13.34 -4.30
N ASP A 128 -10.74 13.82 -3.61
CA ASP A 128 -11.54 13.08 -2.63
C ASP A 128 -12.05 11.73 -3.13
N LYS A 129 -12.42 11.62 -4.42
CA LYS A 129 -12.98 10.39 -4.96
C LYS A 129 -12.09 9.15 -4.78
N PHE A 130 -10.77 9.32 -4.63
CA PHE A 130 -9.84 8.20 -4.40
C PHE A 130 -9.62 7.91 -2.92
N LEU A 131 -10.10 8.78 -2.03
CA LEU A 131 -9.83 8.72 -0.60
C LEU A 131 -10.93 8.03 0.22
N GLY A 132 -12.09 7.71 -0.36
CA GLY A 132 -13.21 7.11 0.40
C GLY A 132 -12.79 5.92 1.27
N LYS A 133 -12.00 4.98 0.72
CA LYS A 133 -11.49 3.84 1.49
C LYS A 133 -10.41 4.24 2.51
N VAL A 134 -9.62 5.27 2.25
CA VAL A 134 -8.61 5.78 3.20
C VAL A 134 -9.31 6.42 4.39
N HIS A 135 -10.32 7.25 4.15
CA HIS A 135 -11.14 7.84 5.21
C HIS A 135 -11.85 6.78 6.06
N PHE A 136 -12.41 5.74 5.42
CA PHE A 136 -13.00 4.61 6.15
C PHE A 136 -11.99 3.92 7.08
N MET A 137 -10.80 3.58 6.56
CA MET A 137 -9.75 2.93 7.36
C MET A 137 -9.28 3.83 8.51
N LEU A 138 -9.11 5.13 8.25
CA LEU A 138 -8.70 6.09 9.27
C LEU A 138 -9.79 6.28 10.32
N GLY A 139 -11.06 6.40 9.91
CA GLY A 139 -12.19 6.49 10.83
C GLY A 139 -12.32 5.28 11.75
N THR A 140 -12.13 4.07 11.22
CA THR A 140 -12.11 2.83 12.01
C THR A 140 -10.98 2.86 13.05
N LEU A 141 -9.76 3.20 12.63
CA LEU A 141 -8.59 3.28 13.52
C LEU A 141 -8.78 4.34 14.62
N LEU A 142 -9.25 5.53 14.25
CA LEU A 142 -9.47 6.62 15.20
C LEU A 142 -10.53 6.27 16.25
N LYS A 143 -11.61 5.58 15.83
CA LYS A 143 -12.61 5.05 16.77
C LYS A 143 -11.98 4.05 17.75
N GLU A 144 -11.15 3.11 17.26
CA GLU A 144 -10.42 2.17 18.12
C GLU A 144 -9.45 2.85 19.10
N LEU A 145 -8.92 4.03 18.74
CA LEU A 145 -8.05 4.84 19.58
C LEU A 145 -8.81 5.78 20.53
N GLY A 146 -10.16 5.79 20.48
CA GLY A 146 -11.01 6.66 21.29
C GLY A 146 -11.07 8.11 20.83
N MET A 147 -10.53 8.43 19.66
CA MET A 147 -10.50 9.77 19.05
C MET A 147 -11.81 9.99 18.27
N LEU A 148 -12.90 10.16 18.98
CA LEU A 148 -14.25 10.09 18.40
C LEU A 148 -14.60 11.29 17.53
N ALA A 149 -14.10 12.49 17.84
CA ALA A 149 -14.34 13.69 17.02
C ALA A 149 -13.66 13.59 15.66
N GLU A 150 -12.42 13.12 15.63
CA GLU A 150 -11.65 12.89 14.43
C GLU A 150 -12.23 11.70 13.62
N ALA A 151 -12.64 10.63 14.30
CA ALA A 151 -13.33 9.50 13.67
C ALA A 151 -14.62 9.95 12.98
N GLN A 152 -15.45 10.80 13.63
CA GLN A 152 -16.67 11.35 13.03
C GLN A 152 -16.35 12.19 11.79
N ALA A 153 -15.28 13.00 11.82
CA ALA A 153 -14.85 13.74 10.64
C ALA A 153 -14.51 12.82 9.45
N GLN A 154 -13.86 11.67 9.71
CA GLN A 154 -13.55 10.69 8.67
C GLN A 154 -14.81 9.96 8.16
N VAL A 155 -15.74 9.63 9.04
CA VAL A 155 -17.04 9.06 8.66
C VAL A 155 -17.79 10.01 7.72
N ASN A 156 -17.84 11.29 8.06
CA ASN A 156 -18.47 12.30 7.22
C ASN A 156 -17.76 12.43 5.85
N ALA A 157 -16.42 12.41 5.83
CA ALA A 157 -15.62 12.51 4.61
C ALA A 157 -15.85 11.33 3.65
N PHE A 158 -15.85 10.08 4.14
CA PHE A 158 -16.12 8.93 3.27
C PHE A 158 -17.59 8.92 2.81
N ALA A 159 -18.55 9.23 3.69
CA ALA A 159 -19.96 9.27 3.33
C ALA A 159 -20.24 10.29 2.22
N GLU A 160 -19.65 11.48 2.32
CA GLU A 160 -19.75 12.51 1.30
C GLU A 160 -19.08 12.09 -0.02
N THR A 161 -17.90 11.45 0.05
CA THR A 161 -17.23 10.89 -1.12
C THR A 161 -18.10 9.88 -1.86
N TYR A 162 -18.74 8.97 -1.12
CA TYR A 162 -19.63 7.96 -1.70
C TYR A 162 -20.89 8.57 -2.29
N ARG A 163 -21.50 9.54 -1.58
CA ARG A 163 -22.69 10.26 -2.05
C ARG A 163 -22.43 11.02 -3.35
N ARG A 164 -21.32 11.78 -3.43
CA ARG A 164 -20.93 12.55 -4.63
C ARG A 164 -20.67 11.68 -5.86
N ASN A 165 -20.15 10.47 -5.64
CA ASN A 165 -19.81 9.55 -6.74
C ASN A 165 -20.93 8.53 -7.01
N HIS A 166 -22.07 8.61 -6.35
CA HIS A 166 -23.19 7.67 -6.45
C HIS A 166 -22.77 6.20 -6.18
N TRP A 167 -21.84 6.00 -5.25
CA TRP A 167 -21.37 4.68 -4.84
C TRP A 167 -22.18 4.18 -3.64
N THR A 168 -22.41 2.87 -3.61
CA THR A 168 -23.04 2.22 -2.46
C THR A 168 -21.97 1.92 -1.39
N PRO A 169 -22.10 2.44 -0.15
CA PRO A 169 -21.23 2.04 0.96
C PRO A 169 -21.32 0.55 1.25
N THR A 170 -20.20 -0.08 1.63
CA THR A 170 -20.21 -1.47 2.07
C THR A 170 -20.92 -1.61 3.42
N PRO A 171 -21.39 -2.84 3.79
CA PRO A 171 -21.99 -3.08 5.11
C PRO A 171 -21.10 -2.63 6.27
N GLU A 172 -19.80 -2.83 6.18
CA GLU A 172 -18.83 -2.43 7.20
C GLU A 172 -18.74 -0.90 7.33
N MET A 173 -18.81 -0.18 6.21
CA MET A 173 -18.85 1.29 6.23
C MET A 173 -20.14 1.83 6.87
N GLN A 174 -21.27 1.19 6.59
CA GLN A 174 -22.54 1.53 7.20
C GLN A 174 -22.53 1.22 8.71
N ALA A 175 -21.97 0.07 9.10
CA ALA A 175 -21.81 -0.30 10.49
C ALA A 175 -20.98 0.75 11.25
N LEU A 176 -19.83 1.16 10.70
CA LEU A 176 -19.00 2.20 11.32
C LEU A 176 -19.78 3.50 11.56
N ALA A 177 -20.56 3.94 10.57
CA ALA A 177 -21.36 5.15 10.69
C ALA A 177 -22.45 5.03 11.78
N ASN A 178 -23.08 3.84 11.89
CA ASN A 178 -24.13 3.58 12.89
C ASN A 178 -23.58 3.39 14.31
N GLU A 179 -22.34 2.94 14.44
CA GLU A 179 -21.66 2.72 15.72
C GLU A 179 -21.08 3.99 16.35
N MET A 180 -21.06 5.10 15.61
CA MET A 180 -20.61 6.38 16.17
C MET A 180 -21.60 6.87 17.23
N PRO A 181 -21.11 7.35 18.40
CA PRO A 181 -21.99 7.86 19.45
C PRO A 181 -22.88 9.00 18.96
N PRO A 182 -24.14 9.01 19.35
CA PRO A 182 -25.02 10.13 19.06
C PRO A 182 -24.42 11.43 19.65
N ASN A 183 -24.57 12.52 18.93
CA ASN A 183 -24.04 13.84 19.29
C ASN A 183 -22.49 13.99 19.23
N THR A 184 -21.76 13.05 18.61
CA THR A 184 -20.34 13.28 18.34
C THR A 184 -20.19 14.43 17.37
N VAL A 185 -19.49 15.48 17.80
CA VAL A 185 -19.15 16.63 16.95
C VAL A 185 -17.86 16.31 16.20
N ALA A 186 -17.88 16.46 14.87
CA ALA A 186 -16.69 16.23 14.06
C ALA A 186 -15.58 17.25 14.36
N CYS A 187 -14.33 16.79 14.33
CA CYS A 187 -13.17 17.66 14.46
C CYS A 187 -13.17 18.70 13.32
N ALA A 188 -13.01 19.97 13.67
CA ALA A 188 -13.09 21.09 12.71
C ALA A 188 -11.82 21.24 11.88
N ASP A 189 -10.65 20.97 12.43
CA ASP A 189 -9.35 21.11 11.76
C ASP A 189 -8.65 19.78 11.55
N MET A 190 -9.16 19.01 10.60
CA MET A 190 -8.53 17.74 10.21
C MET A 190 -7.21 17.93 9.47
N TRP A 191 -6.97 19.10 8.87
CA TRP A 191 -5.70 19.36 8.20
C TRP A 191 -4.54 19.49 9.19
N ALA A 192 -4.76 20.24 10.28
CA ALA A 192 -3.79 20.31 11.38
C ALA A 192 -3.57 18.94 12.01
N PHE A 193 -4.65 18.16 12.22
CA PHE A 193 -4.58 16.80 12.72
C PHE A 193 -3.68 15.90 11.84
N TYR A 194 -3.89 15.86 10.52
CA TYR A 194 -3.07 15.02 9.63
C TYR A 194 -1.59 15.40 9.70
N ASN A 195 -1.29 16.71 9.69
CA ASN A 195 0.10 17.16 9.74
C ASN A 195 0.79 16.82 11.08
N ALA A 196 0.05 16.86 12.20
CA ALA A 196 0.58 16.49 13.52
C ALA A 196 0.96 15.01 13.63
N HIS A 197 0.37 14.12 12.81
CA HIS A 197 0.57 12.68 12.90
C HIS A 197 1.51 12.10 11.83
N LEU A 198 2.48 12.85 11.31
CA LEU A 198 3.40 12.38 10.26
C LEU A 198 4.69 11.75 10.76
N GLN A 199 4.98 11.82 12.07
CA GLN A 199 6.30 11.43 12.61
C GLN A 199 6.63 9.97 12.31
N ALA A 200 5.73 9.03 12.59
CA ALA A 200 5.97 7.60 12.37
C ALA A 200 6.18 7.26 10.89
N ALA A 201 5.44 7.92 9.97
CA ALA A 201 5.64 7.77 8.53
C ALA A 201 7.04 8.28 8.09
N ASN A 202 7.49 9.39 8.64
CA ASN A 202 8.82 9.93 8.36
C ASN A 202 9.91 9.00 8.90
N ASN A 203 9.75 8.50 10.12
CA ASN A 203 10.70 7.54 10.74
C ASN A 203 10.71 6.21 9.97
N PHE A 204 9.59 5.76 9.43
CA PHE A 204 9.54 4.57 8.60
C PHE A 204 10.39 4.73 7.33
N LEU A 205 10.35 5.89 6.68
CA LEU A 205 11.18 6.15 5.50
C LEU A 205 12.65 6.38 5.86
N TYR A 206 12.88 7.16 6.89
CA TYR A 206 14.21 7.61 7.31
C TYR A 206 14.37 7.30 8.80
N PRO A 207 14.69 6.03 9.15
CA PRO A 207 14.91 5.67 10.54
C PRO A 207 15.93 6.61 11.19
N PRO A 208 15.69 7.08 12.42
CA PRO A 208 16.71 7.84 13.15
C PRO A 208 17.97 7.01 13.26
N CYS A 209 19.14 7.63 13.06
CA CYS A 209 20.42 6.97 13.29
C CYS A 209 20.44 6.48 14.75
N THR A 210 20.35 5.17 14.96
CA THR A 210 20.70 4.59 16.25
C THR A 210 22.20 4.77 16.37
N GLU A 211 22.66 5.70 17.23
CA GLU A 211 24.04 5.71 17.67
C GLU A 211 24.29 4.33 18.29
N THR A 212 24.91 3.45 17.53
CA THR A 212 25.49 2.23 18.08
C THR A 212 26.58 2.70 19.02
N ASN A 213 26.30 2.67 20.34
CA ASN A 213 27.30 2.81 21.38
C ASN A 213 28.43 1.84 21.04
N LYS A 214 29.53 2.40 20.53
CA LYS A 214 30.82 1.72 20.55
C LYS A 214 31.26 1.67 22.00
N HIS A 215 31.08 0.53 22.60
CA HIS A 215 31.82 0.11 23.78
C HIS A 215 32.78 -0.99 23.40
#